data_89d2c12a1e2f01876301b91fbc5e0777
#
_entry.id   89d2c12a1e2f01876301b91fbc5e0777
#
_cell.length_a   1.000
_cell.length_b   1.000
_cell.length_c   1.000
_cell.angle_alpha   90.00
_cell.angle_beta   90.00
_cell.angle_gamma   90.00
#
_symmetry.space_group_name_H-M   'P 1'
#
loop_
_entity.id
_entity.type
_entity.pdbx_description
1 polymer ?
#
loop_
_entity_poly.entity_id
_entity_poly.type
_entity_poly.pdbx_seq_one_letter_code
_entity_poly.pdbx_strand_id
1 'polypeptide(L)'
;TRKFQPDTALVRDMLYAVKKLKSSILLYPEASYSFDGTATPLPESLGKCVKALGVPVVLLRTCGAFARDPLYNGLQNRRVNVSAELRYLLSPEEAAEKSVDEINALLADEFSFDNFRWQQENGVVVNEPFRADGLNRVLYKCPHCGTEGETEGRGTELICRDCGVRYRLTELGALECENAEAKFTHVPDWYAWERACVREELEQGSYLLDAPVSICVMVNFRQICRVGEGRLRHDANGFRLTGCGGKLDFTQKPETSYSLYADYFWYELGDMICIGDRDVLYYCFPQGNGDVVAKTRLAAEELYKLKRAERAAKNG
;
A
#
# COMPACT_ATOMS: atom_id res chain seq x y z
N THR A 1 -1.01 0.85 -17.59
CA THR A 1 -2.15 1.12 -16.67
C THR A 1 -1.71 1.99 -15.53
N ARG A 2 -2.56 2.91 -15.13
CA ARG A 2 -2.31 3.79 -13.99
C ARG A 2 -2.87 3.18 -12.74
N LYS A 3 -2.04 3.12 -11.70
CA LYS A 3 -2.46 2.59 -10.41
C LYS A 3 -3.50 3.53 -9.79
N PHE A 4 -4.54 2.94 -9.20
CA PHE A 4 -5.56 3.61 -8.38
C PHE A 4 -6.45 4.65 -9.09
N GLN A 5 -6.43 4.71 -10.42
CA GLN A 5 -7.28 5.60 -11.22
C GLN A 5 -8.17 4.82 -12.19
N PRO A 6 -9.39 5.32 -12.51
CA PRO A 6 -10.24 4.71 -13.53
C PRO A 6 -9.55 4.73 -14.90
N ASP A 7 -9.54 3.58 -15.58
CA ASP A 7 -8.97 3.43 -16.91
C ASP A 7 -9.95 2.71 -17.84
N THR A 8 -10.73 3.49 -18.60
CA THR A 8 -11.72 2.98 -19.54
C THR A 8 -11.08 2.29 -20.76
N ALA A 9 -9.86 2.69 -21.13
CA ALA A 9 -9.12 2.04 -22.22
C ALA A 9 -8.72 0.63 -21.82
N LEU A 10 -8.23 0.44 -20.60
CA LEU A 10 -7.92 -0.88 -20.06
C LEU A 10 -9.14 -1.81 -20.07
N VAL A 11 -10.32 -1.33 -19.63
CA VAL A 11 -11.55 -2.14 -19.64
C VAL A 11 -11.91 -2.56 -21.06
N ARG A 12 -11.81 -1.66 -22.05
CA ARG A 12 -12.04 -1.98 -23.45
C ARG A 12 -11.08 -3.02 -23.97
N ASP A 13 -9.81 -2.91 -23.64
CA ASP A 13 -8.77 -3.84 -24.08
C ASP A 13 -8.96 -5.22 -23.43
N MET A 14 -9.37 -5.29 -22.18
CA MET A 14 -9.76 -6.55 -21.52
C MET A 14 -10.97 -7.19 -22.18
N LEU A 15 -12.01 -6.41 -22.50
CA LEU A 15 -13.18 -6.91 -23.24
C LEU A 15 -12.79 -7.45 -24.62
N TYR A 16 -11.90 -6.78 -25.33
CA TYR A 16 -11.39 -7.24 -26.62
C TYR A 16 -10.62 -8.57 -26.48
N ALA A 17 -9.70 -8.65 -25.51
CA ALA A 17 -8.92 -9.86 -25.24
C ALA A 17 -9.82 -11.07 -24.94
N VAL A 18 -10.82 -10.89 -24.06
CA VAL A 18 -11.72 -11.98 -23.67
C VAL A 18 -12.71 -12.33 -24.77
N LYS A 19 -13.43 -11.33 -25.31
CA LYS A 19 -14.57 -11.59 -26.22
C LYS A 19 -14.17 -11.85 -27.66
N LYS A 20 -13.08 -11.21 -28.11
CA LYS A 20 -12.61 -11.37 -29.52
C LYS A 20 -11.44 -12.34 -29.64
N LEU A 21 -10.42 -12.20 -28.79
CA LEU A 21 -9.23 -13.06 -28.87
C LEU A 21 -9.40 -14.38 -28.09
N LYS A 22 -10.47 -14.51 -27.28
CA LYS A 22 -10.72 -15.70 -26.43
C LYS A 22 -9.55 -16.01 -25.48
N SER A 23 -8.85 -15.00 -25.04
CA SER A 23 -7.70 -15.10 -24.14
C SER A 23 -8.11 -14.93 -22.69
N SER A 24 -7.45 -15.65 -21.80
CA SER A 24 -7.54 -15.40 -20.36
C SER A 24 -6.81 -14.09 -19.99
N ILE A 25 -7.22 -13.47 -18.89
CA ILE A 25 -6.58 -12.28 -18.36
C ILE A 25 -6.09 -12.59 -16.95
N LEU A 26 -4.84 -12.25 -16.65
CA LEU A 26 -4.33 -12.18 -15.30
C LEU A 26 -4.39 -10.72 -14.82
N LEU A 27 -5.08 -10.50 -13.70
CA LEU A 27 -5.29 -9.17 -13.13
C LEU A 27 -4.76 -9.14 -11.69
N TYR A 28 -4.03 -8.09 -11.35
CA TYR A 28 -3.57 -7.79 -9.99
C TYR A 28 -4.35 -6.56 -9.48
N PRO A 29 -5.54 -6.75 -8.89
CA PRO A 29 -6.45 -5.63 -8.60
C PRO A 29 -5.97 -4.74 -7.46
N GLU A 30 -5.13 -5.25 -6.57
CA GLU A 30 -4.53 -4.47 -5.50
C GLU A 30 -3.56 -3.39 -6.01
N ALA A 31 -2.98 -3.57 -7.20
CA ALA A 31 -2.12 -2.62 -7.91
C ALA A 31 -0.89 -2.11 -7.11
N SER A 32 -0.65 -2.60 -5.89
CA SER A 32 0.44 -2.19 -5.00
C SER A 32 0.91 -3.37 -4.16
N TYR A 33 2.10 -3.26 -3.63
CA TYR A 33 2.59 -4.18 -2.61
C TYR A 33 1.98 -3.84 -1.25
N SER A 34 1.75 -4.86 -0.43
CA SER A 34 1.41 -4.70 0.97
C SER A 34 2.63 -4.20 1.76
N PHE A 35 2.42 -3.27 2.68
CA PHE A 35 3.48 -2.82 3.58
C PHE A 35 3.54 -3.67 4.85
N ASP A 36 2.39 -4.01 5.40
CA ASP A 36 2.21 -4.72 6.67
C ASP A 36 1.88 -6.21 6.51
N GLY A 37 1.81 -6.71 5.28
CA GLY A 37 1.47 -8.10 4.99
C GLY A 37 -0.03 -8.39 4.94
N THR A 38 -0.90 -7.37 5.03
CA THR A 38 -2.35 -7.51 4.82
C THR A 38 -2.78 -7.06 3.43
N ALA A 39 -4.04 -7.34 3.07
CA ALA A 39 -4.61 -6.90 1.80
C ALA A 39 -4.61 -5.37 1.65
N THR A 40 -4.41 -4.91 0.43
CA THR A 40 -4.51 -3.50 0.09
C THR A 40 -5.91 -3.19 -0.49
N PRO A 41 -6.32 -1.90 -0.53
CA PRO A 41 -7.63 -1.53 -1.03
C PRO A 41 -7.87 -1.98 -2.47
N LEU A 42 -9.03 -2.58 -2.73
CA LEU A 42 -9.49 -2.95 -4.07
C LEU A 42 -10.31 -1.81 -4.71
N PRO A 43 -10.29 -1.69 -6.05
CA PRO A 43 -11.12 -0.71 -6.74
C PRO A 43 -12.61 -1.08 -6.65
N GLU A 44 -13.46 -0.13 -6.26
CA GLU A 44 -14.93 -0.32 -6.23
C GLU A 44 -15.52 -0.71 -7.59
N SER A 45 -14.82 -0.40 -8.68
CA SER A 45 -15.23 -0.76 -10.05
C SER A 45 -14.96 -2.22 -10.42
N LEU A 46 -14.30 -3.00 -9.54
CA LEU A 46 -13.89 -4.38 -9.86
C LEU A 46 -15.08 -5.30 -10.13
N GLY A 47 -16.14 -5.24 -9.31
CA GLY A 47 -17.36 -5.99 -9.54
C GLY A 47 -18.05 -5.62 -10.85
N LYS A 48 -18.04 -4.33 -11.24
CA LYS A 48 -18.54 -3.90 -12.56
C LYS A 48 -17.71 -4.49 -13.70
N CYS A 49 -16.40 -4.55 -13.52
CA CYS A 49 -15.49 -5.16 -14.51
C CYS A 49 -15.78 -6.66 -14.67
N VAL A 50 -15.90 -7.40 -13.58
CA VAL A 50 -16.27 -8.83 -13.58
C VAL A 50 -17.56 -9.08 -14.34
N LYS A 51 -18.62 -8.34 -14.03
CA LYS A 51 -19.92 -8.44 -14.75
C LYS A 51 -19.77 -8.13 -16.24
N ALA A 52 -19.05 -7.08 -16.60
CA ALA A 52 -18.86 -6.69 -18.00
C ALA A 52 -18.08 -7.74 -18.82
N LEU A 53 -17.09 -8.38 -18.22
CA LEU A 53 -16.31 -9.45 -18.85
C LEU A 53 -17.17 -10.70 -19.08
N GLY A 54 -18.02 -11.10 -18.13
CA GLY A 54 -18.93 -12.24 -18.24
C GLY A 54 -18.22 -13.56 -18.50
N VAL A 55 -17.15 -13.82 -17.77
CA VAL A 55 -16.32 -15.02 -17.86
C VAL A 55 -16.05 -15.58 -16.47
N PRO A 56 -15.63 -16.86 -16.37
CA PRO A 56 -15.25 -17.45 -15.10
C PRO A 56 -14.21 -16.60 -14.34
N VAL A 57 -14.38 -16.45 -13.04
CA VAL A 57 -13.43 -15.78 -12.15
C VAL A 57 -12.72 -16.82 -11.30
N VAL A 58 -11.40 -16.83 -11.40
CA VAL A 58 -10.52 -17.73 -10.66
C VAL A 58 -9.54 -16.88 -9.86
N LEU A 59 -9.45 -17.14 -8.56
CA LEU A 59 -8.44 -16.53 -7.69
C LEU A 59 -7.17 -17.37 -7.73
N LEU A 60 -6.05 -16.70 -7.93
CA LEU A 60 -4.71 -17.24 -7.65
C LEU A 60 -4.19 -16.56 -6.39
N ARG A 61 -4.14 -17.30 -5.27
CA ARG A 61 -3.58 -16.82 -4.00
C ARG A 61 -2.17 -17.36 -3.83
N THR A 62 -1.22 -16.47 -3.55
CA THR A 62 0.15 -16.87 -3.19
C THR A 62 0.32 -16.80 -1.68
N CYS A 63 0.88 -17.85 -1.08
CA CYS A 63 1.18 -17.93 0.35
C CYS A 63 2.70 -17.92 0.56
N GLY A 64 3.18 -17.17 1.55
CA GLY A 64 4.59 -17.07 1.88
C GLY A 64 5.39 -16.06 1.05
N ALA A 65 4.82 -15.46 0.01
CA ALA A 65 5.52 -14.47 -0.81
C ALA A 65 5.97 -13.26 0.01
N PHE A 66 5.07 -12.68 0.82
CA PHE A 66 5.41 -11.58 1.72
C PHE A 66 6.43 -12.00 2.79
N ALA A 67 6.26 -13.18 3.40
CA ALA A 67 7.20 -13.68 4.41
C ALA A 67 8.61 -13.89 3.82
N ARG A 68 8.71 -14.25 2.52
CA ARG A 68 9.97 -14.42 1.80
C ARG A 68 10.64 -13.09 1.46
N ASP A 69 9.88 -12.11 0.97
CA ASP A 69 10.41 -10.84 0.45
C ASP A 69 9.49 -9.69 0.82
N PRO A 70 9.41 -9.32 2.12
CA PRO A 70 8.65 -8.16 2.53
C PRO A 70 9.35 -6.89 2.06
N LEU A 71 8.57 -5.98 1.50
CA LEU A 71 9.07 -4.76 0.88
C LEU A 71 9.94 -3.90 1.80
N TYR A 72 9.61 -3.87 3.11
CA TYR A 72 10.37 -3.10 4.10
C TYR A 72 11.81 -3.59 4.31
N ASN A 73 12.09 -4.85 3.98
CA ASN A 73 13.35 -5.52 4.34
C ASN A 73 14.50 -5.28 3.34
N GLY A 74 14.35 -4.31 2.43
CA GLY A 74 15.44 -3.83 1.59
C GLY A 74 15.95 -4.85 0.57
N LEU A 75 15.04 -5.56 -0.11
CA LEU A 75 15.37 -6.58 -1.13
C LEU A 75 16.15 -7.80 -0.59
N GLN A 76 16.15 -7.98 0.74
CA GLN A 76 16.77 -9.14 1.37
C GLN A 76 15.79 -10.33 1.37
N ASN A 77 16.09 -11.34 0.57
CA ASN A 77 15.27 -12.54 0.46
C ASN A 77 15.45 -13.47 1.66
N ARG A 78 14.36 -13.96 2.21
CA ARG A 78 14.31 -14.94 3.30
C ARG A 78 14.07 -16.35 2.75
N ARG A 79 14.45 -17.38 3.51
CA ARG A 79 14.33 -18.80 3.13
C ARG A 79 12.93 -19.32 3.41
N VAL A 80 11.93 -18.77 2.72
CA VAL A 80 10.54 -19.20 2.83
C VAL A 80 10.10 -19.84 1.51
N ASN A 81 9.46 -21.00 1.61
CA ASN A 81 8.82 -21.65 0.47
C ASN A 81 7.54 -20.91 0.12
N VAL A 82 7.43 -20.50 -1.15
CA VAL A 82 6.22 -19.87 -1.66
C VAL A 82 5.37 -20.93 -2.34
N SER A 83 4.11 -20.95 -2.02
CA SER A 83 3.09 -21.79 -2.66
C SER A 83 1.99 -20.94 -3.27
N ALA A 84 1.20 -21.54 -4.13
CA ALA A 84 0.02 -20.89 -4.70
C ALA A 84 -1.14 -21.89 -4.79
N GLU A 85 -2.34 -21.40 -4.58
CA GLU A 85 -3.57 -22.13 -4.74
C GLU A 85 -4.48 -21.44 -5.75
N LEU A 86 -5.22 -22.24 -6.52
CA LEU A 86 -6.24 -21.79 -7.44
C LEU A 86 -7.62 -22.10 -6.87
N ARG A 87 -8.48 -21.09 -6.78
CA ARG A 87 -9.87 -21.24 -6.36
C ARG A 87 -10.81 -20.69 -7.42
N TYR A 88 -11.80 -21.49 -7.81
CA TYR A 88 -12.88 -21.05 -8.65
C TYR A 88 -13.86 -20.23 -7.83
N LEU A 89 -14.06 -18.96 -8.16
CA LEU A 89 -14.89 -18.04 -7.38
C LEU A 89 -16.29 -17.85 -7.94
N LEU A 90 -16.40 -17.62 -9.25
CA LEU A 90 -17.69 -17.31 -9.89
C LEU A 90 -17.74 -17.90 -11.29
N SER A 91 -18.88 -18.51 -11.63
CA SER A 91 -19.25 -18.77 -13.02
C SER A 91 -19.74 -17.49 -13.70
N PRO A 92 -19.83 -17.45 -15.03
CA PRO A 92 -20.44 -16.34 -15.75
C PRO A 92 -21.91 -16.09 -15.33
N GLU A 93 -22.66 -17.16 -15.06
CA GLU A 93 -24.06 -17.14 -14.65
C GLU A 93 -24.17 -16.53 -13.24
N GLU A 94 -23.39 -17.02 -12.28
CA GLU A 94 -23.36 -16.48 -10.91
C GLU A 94 -22.94 -14.99 -10.89
N ALA A 95 -21.95 -14.61 -11.72
CA ALA A 95 -21.55 -13.22 -11.86
C ALA A 95 -22.64 -12.34 -12.47
N ALA A 96 -23.48 -12.88 -13.37
CA ALA A 96 -24.60 -12.15 -13.96
C ALA A 96 -25.73 -11.93 -12.94
N GLU A 97 -26.03 -12.93 -12.10
CA GLU A 97 -27.09 -12.88 -11.09
C GLU A 97 -26.76 -11.94 -9.92
N LYS A 98 -25.52 -11.94 -9.44
CA LYS A 98 -25.09 -11.11 -8.32
C LYS A 98 -25.07 -9.62 -8.66
N SER A 99 -25.38 -8.79 -7.68
CA SER A 99 -25.14 -7.33 -7.75
C SER A 99 -23.65 -7.01 -7.77
N VAL A 100 -23.31 -5.79 -8.17
CA VAL A 100 -21.91 -5.29 -8.14
C VAL A 100 -21.37 -5.31 -6.71
N ASP A 101 -22.20 -4.94 -5.74
CA ASP A 101 -21.77 -4.85 -4.34
C ASP A 101 -21.54 -6.24 -3.74
N GLU A 102 -22.35 -7.25 -4.09
CA GLU A 102 -22.13 -8.65 -3.67
C GLU A 102 -20.84 -9.21 -4.28
N ILE A 103 -20.50 -8.89 -5.54
CA ILE A 103 -19.25 -9.30 -6.15
C ILE A 103 -18.07 -8.58 -5.47
N ASN A 104 -18.17 -7.28 -5.21
CA ASN A 104 -17.13 -6.55 -4.50
C ASN A 104 -16.91 -7.08 -3.09
N ALA A 105 -17.98 -7.41 -2.36
CA ALA A 105 -17.89 -8.01 -1.02
C ALA A 105 -17.21 -9.38 -1.05
N LEU A 106 -17.60 -10.25 -1.99
CA LEU A 106 -16.95 -11.55 -2.20
C LEU A 106 -15.46 -11.40 -2.48
N LEU A 107 -15.09 -10.49 -3.39
CA LEU A 107 -13.68 -10.25 -3.73
C LEU A 107 -12.91 -9.66 -2.55
N ALA A 108 -13.51 -8.74 -1.78
CA ALA A 108 -12.87 -8.17 -0.61
C ALA A 108 -12.59 -9.25 0.46
N ASP A 109 -13.52 -10.18 0.68
CA ASP A 109 -13.35 -11.31 1.60
C ASP A 109 -12.24 -12.25 1.11
N GLU A 110 -12.26 -12.62 -0.18
CA GLU A 110 -11.27 -13.52 -0.77
C GLU A 110 -9.85 -12.93 -0.82
N PHE A 111 -9.71 -11.62 -0.93
CA PHE A 111 -8.43 -10.92 -0.85
C PHE A 111 -8.01 -10.59 0.59
N SER A 112 -8.91 -10.76 1.56
CA SER A 112 -8.60 -10.57 2.99
C SER A 112 -7.61 -11.64 3.47
N PHE A 113 -6.32 -11.31 3.48
CA PHE A 113 -5.24 -12.20 3.83
C PHE A 113 -4.24 -11.48 4.74
N ASP A 114 -3.87 -12.13 5.84
CA ASP A 114 -2.87 -11.67 6.79
C ASP A 114 -1.67 -12.63 6.75
N ASN A 115 -0.56 -12.16 6.18
CA ASN A 115 0.64 -12.96 6.01
C ASN A 115 1.34 -13.32 7.33
N PHE A 116 1.30 -12.44 8.33
CA PHE A 116 1.88 -12.72 9.64
C PHE A 116 1.07 -13.77 10.40
N ARG A 117 -0.27 -13.68 10.36
CA ARG A 117 -1.15 -14.70 10.94
C ARG A 117 -0.99 -16.03 10.23
N TRP A 118 -0.99 -16.03 8.90
CA TRP A 118 -0.73 -17.23 8.11
C TRP A 118 0.63 -17.86 8.47
N GLN A 119 1.67 -17.05 8.64
CA GLN A 119 2.99 -17.52 9.05
C GLN A 119 2.95 -18.25 10.40
N GLN A 120 2.26 -17.69 11.39
CA GLN A 120 2.10 -18.27 12.72
C GLN A 120 1.29 -19.58 12.69
N GLU A 121 0.14 -19.56 12.01
CA GLU A 121 -0.77 -20.71 11.92
C GLU A 121 -0.14 -21.91 11.19
N ASN A 122 0.73 -21.64 10.23
CA ASN A 122 1.42 -22.68 9.45
C ASN A 122 2.82 -23.01 9.99
N GLY A 123 3.24 -22.41 11.10
CA GLY A 123 4.55 -22.66 11.71
C GLY A 123 5.72 -22.32 10.81
N VAL A 124 5.58 -21.30 9.94
CA VAL A 124 6.63 -20.90 9.00
C VAL A 124 7.70 -20.11 9.73
N VAL A 125 8.86 -20.73 9.93
CA VAL A 125 10.00 -20.16 10.66
C VAL A 125 10.83 -19.29 9.73
N VAL A 126 11.01 -18.01 10.10
CA VAL A 126 11.89 -17.03 9.48
C VAL A 126 13.03 -16.71 10.45
N ASN A 127 14.14 -17.42 10.33
CA ASN A 127 15.26 -17.34 11.28
C ASN A 127 16.40 -16.40 10.82
N GLU A 128 16.21 -15.68 9.72
CA GLU A 128 17.20 -14.72 9.23
C GLU A 128 17.46 -13.62 10.26
N PRO A 129 18.74 -13.30 10.51
CA PRO A 129 19.13 -12.32 11.52
C PRO A 129 18.76 -10.87 11.14
N PHE A 130 18.35 -10.63 9.92
CA PHE A 130 17.94 -9.33 9.37
C PHE A 130 16.43 -9.17 9.23
N ARG A 131 15.60 -10.06 9.83
CA ARG A 131 14.14 -10.09 9.60
C ARG A 131 13.37 -8.84 10.03
N ALA A 132 13.96 -8.02 10.93
CA ALA A 132 13.37 -6.74 11.31
C ALA A 132 14.05 -5.53 10.65
N ASP A 133 15.10 -5.72 9.81
CA ASP A 133 15.73 -4.60 9.12
C ASP A 133 14.70 -3.80 8.33
N GLY A 134 14.63 -2.50 8.61
CA GLY A 134 13.73 -1.58 7.92
C GLY A 134 12.24 -1.69 8.32
N LEU A 135 11.87 -2.50 9.31
CA LEU A 135 10.48 -2.59 9.78
C LEU A 135 9.93 -1.24 10.28
N ASN A 136 10.81 -0.32 10.70
CA ASN A 136 10.47 1.06 11.03
C ASN A 136 9.84 1.84 9.87
N ARG A 137 10.07 1.45 8.61
CA ARG A 137 9.41 2.07 7.45
C ARG A 137 7.90 1.87 7.47
N VAL A 138 7.46 0.73 8.03
CA VAL A 138 6.05 0.39 8.21
C VAL A 138 5.56 0.90 9.56
N LEU A 139 6.25 0.55 10.64
CA LEU A 139 5.93 0.90 12.02
C LEU A 139 6.67 2.18 12.45
N TYR A 140 6.24 3.30 11.87
CA TYR A 140 6.92 4.59 11.96
C TYR A 140 6.62 5.37 13.25
N LYS A 141 5.52 5.02 13.96
CA LYS A 141 5.06 5.70 15.17
C LYS A 141 5.17 4.79 16.39
N CYS A 142 5.89 5.24 17.41
CA CYS A 142 6.04 4.48 18.64
C CYS A 142 4.72 4.43 19.44
N PRO A 143 4.20 3.26 19.83
CA PRO A 143 2.93 3.18 20.59
C PRO A 143 3.08 3.53 22.06
N HIS A 144 4.31 3.67 22.57
CA HIS A 144 4.56 4.02 23.97
C HIS A 144 4.68 5.52 24.19
N CYS A 145 5.46 6.22 23.37
CA CYS A 145 5.67 7.68 23.51
C CYS A 145 4.94 8.51 22.47
N GLY A 146 4.41 7.89 21.40
CA GLY A 146 3.72 8.60 20.32
C GLY A 146 4.63 9.29 19.29
N THR A 147 5.97 9.25 19.49
CA THR A 147 6.94 9.90 18.60
C THR A 147 6.98 9.18 17.25
N GLU A 148 7.08 9.94 16.17
CA GLU A 148 7.17 9.45 14.80
C GLU A 148 8.59 9.59 14.24
N GLY A 149 9.01 8.64 13.39
CA GLY A 149 10.31 8.65 12.71
C GLY A 149 11.51 8.33 13.63
N GLU A 150 11.27 8.00 14.90
CA GLU A 150 12.32 7.64 15.85
C GLU A 150 12.41 6.14 16.13
N THR A 151 11.65 5.32 15.39
CA THR A 151 11.81 3.87 15.40
C THR A 151 12.93 3.45 14.46
N GLU A 152 13.70 2.44 14.85
CA GLU A 152 14.77 1.83 14.05
C GLU A 152 14.61 0.31 14.05
N GLY A 153 14.39 -0.28 12.87
CA GLY A 153 14.36 -1.72 12.65
C GLY A 153 15.74 -2.21 12.21
N ARG A 154 16.39 -3.02 13.04
CA ARG A 154 17.71 -3.56 12.75
C ARG A 154 17.90 -4.97 13.33
N GLY A 155 18.39 -5.87 12.51
CA GLY A 155 18.57 -7.25 12.92
C GLY A 155 17.25 -7.95 13.16
N THR A 156 16.95 -8.25 14.40
CA THR A 156 15.69 -8.87 14.84
C THR A 156 14.82 -7.94 15.67
N GLU A 157 15.25 -6.69 15.86
CA GLU A 157 14.67 -5.75 16.81
C GLU A 157 14.11 -4.51 16.11
N LEU A 158 13.10 -3.93 16.73
CA LEU A 158 12.56 -2.60 16.45
C LEU A 158 12.67 -1.78 17.74
N ILE A 159 13.43 -0.69 17.70
CA ILE A 159 13.77 0.12 18.88
C ILE A 159 13.26 1.55 18.65
N CYS A 160 12.58 2.14 19.62
CA CYS A 160 12.32 3.56 19.62
C CYS A 160 13.52 4.30 20.26
N ARG A 161 14.15 5.19 19.50
CA ARG A 161 15.32 5.97 19.98
C ARG A 161 14.95 7.05 20.98
N ASP A 162 13.67 7.47 21.00
CA ASP A 162 13.19 8.49 21.94
C ASP A 162 12.91 7.92 23.34
N CYS A 163 12.09 6.88 23.47
CA CYS A 163 11.73 6.30 24.78
C CYS A 163 12.49 5.01 25.14
N GLY A 164 13.29 4.44 24.24
CA GLY A 164 14.10 3.26 24.48
C GLY A 164 13.33 1.93 24.50
N VAL A 165 12.01 1.93 24.18
CA VAL A 165 11.24 0.68 24.11
C VAL A 165 11.79 -0.23 22.99
N ARG A 166 11.85 -1.53 23.28
CA ARG A 166 12.35 -2.56 22.36
C ARG A 166 11.34 -3.63 22.10
N TYR A 167 11.12 -3.91 20.83
CA TYR A 167 10.38 -5.06 20.35
C TYR A 167 11.28 -5.99 19.56
N ARG A 168 11.16 -7.28 19.79
CA ARG A 168 11.78 -8.32 18.97
C ARG A 168 10.77 -8.92 18.03
N LEU A 169 11.08 -8.97 16.74
CA LEU A 169 10.32 -9.75 15.77
C LEU A 169 10.76 -11.22 15.89
N THR A 170 9.87 -12.08 16.34
CA THR A 170 10.14 -13.51 16.52
C THR A 170 10.30 -14.23 15.18
N GLU A 171 10.79 -15.45 15.20
CA GLU A 171 10.92 -16.30 14.01
C GLU A 171 9.56 -16.68 13.39
N LEU A 172 8.48 -16.63 14.17
CA LEU A 172 7.11 -16.85 13.72
C LEU A 172 6.37 -15.55 13.36
N GLY A 173 7.08 -14.39 13.35
CA GLY A 173 6.49 -13.12 12.95
C GLY A 173 5.66 -12.41 14.03
N ALA A 174 5.71 -12.85 15.29
CA ALA A 174 5.12 -12.14 16.41
C ALA A 174 6.07 -11.03 16.90
N LEU A 175 5.51 -9.99 17.51
CA LEU A 175 6.26 -8.95 18.21
C LEU A 175 6.25 -9.24 19.71
N GLU A 176 7.41 -9.28 20.33
CA GLU A 176 7.60 -9.40 21.77
C GLU A 176 8.29 -8.16 22.31
N CYS A 177 7.67 -7.48 23.27
CA CYS A 177 8.28 -6.33 23.93
C CYS A 177 9.21 -6.81 25.05
N GLU A 178 10.48 -6.38 25.04
CA GLU A 178 11.49 -6.88 25.95
C GLU A 178 11.60 -6.10 27.26
N ASN A 179 11.25 -4.82 27.26
CA ASN A 179 11.50 -3.92 28.40
C ASN A 179 10.29 -3.09 28.85
N ALA A 180 9.09 -3.43 28.35
CA ALA A 180 7.81 -2.84 28.75
C ALA A 180 6.66 -3.83 28.53
N GLU A 181 5.44 -3.46 28.90
CA GLU A 181 4.24 -4.19 28.51
C GLU A 181 4.00 -4.03 27.00
N ALA A 182 3.83 -5.12 26.27
CA ALA A 182 3.59 -5.07 24.83
C ALA A 182 2.27 -4.37 24.51
N LYS A 183 2.32 -3.29 23.73
CA LYS A 183 1.12 -2.64 23.21
C LYS A 183 0.55 -3.39 22.01
N PHE A 184 1.42 -3.98 21.21
CA PHE A 184 1.08 -4.81 20.05
C PHE A 184 1.98 -6.04 20.03
N THR A 185 1.40 -7.18 19.67
CA THR A 185 2.10 -8.44 19.44
C THR A 185 2.07 -8.85 17.97
N HIS A 186 1.37 -8.07 17.13
CA HIS A 186 1.12 -8.35 15.73
C HIS A 186 1.39 -7.10 14.87
N VAL A 187 2.19 -7.24 13.82
CA VAL A 187 2.58 -6.12 12.95
C VAL A 187 1.37 -5.42 12.31
N PRO A 188 0.40 -6.14 11.72
CA PRO A 188 -0.80 -5.51 11.16
C PRO A 188 -1.64 -4.73 12.17
N ASP A 189 -1.73 -5.18 13.42
CA ASP A 189 -2.51 -4.46 14.44
C ASP A 189 -1.85 -3.12 14.81
N TRP A 190 -0.51 -3.09 14.85
CA TRP A 190 0.23 -1.84 15.05
C TRP A 190 0.01 -0.89 13.86
N TYR A 191 0.13 -1.39 12.63
CA TYR A 191 -0.10 -0.58 11.43
C TYR A 191 -1.55 -0.07 11.32
N ALA A 192 -2.53 -0.88 11.76
CA ALA A 192 -3.92 -0.45 11.85
C ALA A 192 -4.13 0.65 12.89
N TRP A 193 -3.42 0.60 14.02
CA TRP A 193 -3.41 1.69 15.01
C TRP A 193 -2.79 2.98 14.44
N GLU A 194 -1.70 2.89 13.68
CA GLU A 194 -1.11 4.05 12.98
C GLU A 194 -2.11 4.67 11.99
N ARG A 195 -2.87 3.83 11.27
CA ARG A 195 -3.98 4.29 10.41
C ARG A 195 -5.03 5.07 11.19
N ALA A 196 -5.42 4.59 12.36
CA ALA A 196 -6.38 5.29 13.22
C ALA A 196 -5.82 6.63 13.71
N CYS A 197 -4.53 6.70 14.08
CA CYS A 197 -3.86 7.96 14.45
C CYS A 197 -3.88 8.97 13.29
N VAL A 198 -3.53 8.53 12.08
CA VAL A 198 -3.56 9.39 10.87
C VAL A 198 -4.98 9.87 10.58
N ARG A 199 -5.98 8.99 10.73
CA ARG A 199 -7.38 9.35 10.57
C ARG A 199 -7.80 10.46 11.54
N GLU A 200 -7.41 10.33 12.80
CA GLU A 200 -7.66 11.34 13.83
C GLU A 200 -6.97 12.67 13.50
N GLU A 201 -5.70 12.65 13.07
CA GLU A 201 -4.97 13.84 12.63
C GLU A 201 -5.69 14.56 11.47
N LEU A 202 -6.25 13.81 10.50
CA LEU A 202 -7.01 14.37 9.38
C LEU A 202 -8.32 15.00 9.86
N GLU A 203 -9.05 14.36 10.76
CA GLU A 203 -10.33 14.86 11.32
C GLU A 203 -10.12 16.11 12.19
N GLN A 204 -9.00 16.20 12.91
CA GLN A 204 -8.60 17.36 13.71
C GLN A 204 -7.95 18.48 12.88
N GLY A 205 -7.61 18.22 11.60
CA GLY A 205 -6.92 19.17 10.73
C GLY A 205 -5.45 19.41 11.08
N SER A 206 -4.84 18.52 11.85
CA SER A 206 -3.43 18.59 12.26
C SER A 206 -2.48 17.85 11.32
N TYR A 207 -3.01 16.99 10.44
CA TYR A 207 -2.18 16.24 9.48
C TYR A 207 -1.53 17.17 8.45
N LEU A 208 -0.22 17.05 8.32
CA LEU A 208 0.56 17.72 7.29
C LEU A 208 1.82 16.91 6.95
N LEU A 209 1.96 16.55 5.67
CA LEU A 209 3.26 16.21 5.09
C LEU A 209 3.82 17.47 4.42
N ASP A 210 5.06 17.80 4.69
CA ASP A 210 5.80 18.88 4.01
C ASP A 210 7.29 18.50 3.93
N ALA A 211 7.68 17.82 2.85
CA ALA A 211 8.99 17.20 2.70
C ALA A 211 9.73 17.71 1.46
N PRO A 212 11.04 17.97 1.54
CA PRO A 212 11.89 18.14 0.37
C PRO A 212 11.98 16.80 -0.37
N VAL A 213 11.93 16.84 -1.71
CA VAL A 213 11.95 15.64 -2.55
C VAL A 213 12.87 15.81 -3.74
N SER A 214 13.52 14.72 -4.13
CA SER A 214 14.08 14.55 -5.47
C SER A 214 12.98 14.04 -6.39
N ILE A 215 12.83 14.64 -7.57
CA ILE A 215 11.73 14.37 -8.49
C ILE A 215 12.25 13.65 -9.72
N CYS A 216 11.65 12.48 -10.00
CA CYS A 216 11.89 11.73 -11.23
C CYS A 216 10.61 11.60 -12.05
N VAL A 217 10.75 11.39 -13.35
CA VAL A 217 9.70 10.99 -14.27
C VAL A 217 10.13 9.76 -15.04
N MET A 218 9.17 8.95 -15.46
CA MET A 218 9.47 7.78 -16.30
C MET A 218 9.11 8.07 -17.75
N VAL A 219 10.11 8.06 -18.61
CA VAL A 219 9.95 8.31 -20.05
C VAL A 219 9.72 6.97 -20.77
N ASN A 220 8.62 6.89 -21.53
CA ASN A 220 8.26 5.71 -22.34
C ASN A 220 8.25 4.39 -21.55
N PHE A 221 7.99 4.44 -20.25
CA PHE A 221 8.02 3.27 -19.34
C PHE A 221 9.34 2.48 -19.33
N ARG A 222 10.44 3.10 -19.75
CA ARG A 222 11.76 2.45 -19.87
C ARG A 222 12.90 3.17 -19.18
N GLN A 223 12.81 4.48 -19.08
CA GLN A 223 13.90 5.30 -18.54
C GLN A 223 13.39 6.19 -17.42
N ILE A 224 14.05 6.11 -16.27
CA ILE A 224 13.83 7.00 -15.14
C ILE A 224 14.75 8.21 -15.31
N CYS A 225 14.17 9.39 -15.35
CA CYS A 225 14.90 10.64 -15.50
C CYS A 225 14.66 11.52 -14.28
N ARG A 226 15.73 11.91 -13.58
CA ARG A 226 15.67 12.94 -12.54
C ARG A 226 15.46 14.29 -13.21
N VAL A 227 14.39 15.00 -12.83
CA VAL A 227 14.03 16.29 -13.43
C VAL A 227 14.35 17.46 -12.51
N GLY A 228 14.58 17.22 -11.23
CA GLY A 228 15.03 18.26 -10.30
C GLY A 228 14.68 17.95 -8.84
N GLU A 229 14.85 18.98 -8.02
CA GLU A 229 14.47 18.99 -6.62
C GLU A 229 13.17 19.79 -6.45
N GLY A 230 12.45 19.46 -5.38
CA GLY A 230 11.20 20.14 -5.07
C GLY A 230 10.73 19.91 -3.64
N ARG A 231 9.47 20.26 -3.43
CA ARG A 231 8.78 20.09 -2.15
C ARG A 231 7.44 19.43 -2.40
N LEU A 232 7.22 18.32 -1.73
CA LEU A 232 5.95 17.59 -1.72
C LEU A 232 5.19 17.93 -0.44
N ARG A 233 4.00 18.48 -0.61
CA ARG A 233 3.06 18.74 0.47
C ARG A 233 1.81 17.89 0.30
N HIS A 234 1.29 17.35 1.39
CA HIS A 234 -0.01 16.67 1.45
C HIS A 234 -0.75 17.09 2.71
N ASP A 235 -1.96 17.59 2.53
CA ASP A 235 -2.87 18.02 3.59
C ASP A 235 -4.33 17.71 3.22
N ALA A 236 -5.29 18.27 3.95
CA ALA A 236 -6.74 18.07 3.70
C ALA A 236 -7.21 18.48 2.29
N ASN A 237 -6.37 19.21 1.52
CA ASN A 237 -6.65 19.62 0.14
C ASN A 237 -6.06 18.65 -0.89
N GLY A 238 -5.30 17.65 -0.45
CA GLY A 238 -4.60 16.70 -1.30
C GLY A 238 -3.11 17.03 -1.47
N PHE A 239 -2.53 16.58 -2.58
CA PHE A 239 -1.10 16.78 -2.85
C PHE A 239 -0.84 18.08 -3.61
N ARG A 240 0.27 18.75 -3.27
CA ARG A 240 0.91 19.78 -4.07
C ARG A 240 2.40 19.49 -4.18
N LEU A 241 2.91 19.46 -5.41
CA LEU A 241 4.33 19.30 -5.74
C LEU A 241 4.83 20.55 -6.43
N THR A 242 5.80 21.20 -5.82
CA THR A 242 6.48 22.38 -6.42
C THR A 242 7.96 22.09 -6.57
N GLY A 243 8.61 22.65 -7.59
CA GLY A 243 10.03 22.39 -7.76
C GLY A 243 10.60 22.76 -9.13
N CYS A 244 11.72 22.12 -9.48
CA CYS A 244 12.41 22.27 -10.75
C CYS A 244 12.72 23.76 -11.09
N GLY A 245 13.18 24.53 -10.10
CA GLY A 245 13.48 25.96 -10.28
C GLY A 245 12.23 26.80 -10.59
N GLY A 246 11.08 26.46 -10.03
CA GLY A 246 9.82 27.17 -10.23
C GLY A 246 9.04 26.77 -11.50
N LYS A 247 9.54 25.79 -12.26
CA LYS A 247 8.87 25.30 -13.49
C LYS A 247 7.82 24.25 -13.24
N LEU A 248 7.75 23.69 -12.02
CA LEU A 248 6.78 22.68 -11.62
C LEU A 248 5.91 23.20 -10.48
N ASP A 249 4.60 23.21 -10.70
CA ASP A 249 3.56 23.38 -9.68
C ASP A 249 2.39 22.49 -10.07
N PHE A 250 2.29 21.33 -9.41
CA PHE A 250 1.30 20.31 -9.70
C PHE A 250 0.44 20.04 -8.46
N THR A 251 -0.87 19.88 -8.64
CA THR A 251 -1.82 19.56 -7.57
C THR A 251 -2.63 18.32 -7.91
N GLN A 252 -2.86 17.48 -6.92
CA GLN A 252 -3.72 16.30 -7.02
C GLN A 252 -4.77 16.33 -5.91
N LYS A 253 -6.05 16.37 -6.28
CA LYS A 253 -7.17 16.38 -5.32
C LYS A 253 -7.29 15.03 -4.61
N PRO A 254 -7.82 15.00 -3.37
CA PRO A 254 -7.97 13.76 -2.60
C PRO A 254 -8.78 12.68 -3.32
N GLU A 255 -9.84 13.05 -4.01
CA GLU A 255 -10.74 12.09 -4.67
C GLU A 255 -10.20 11.52 -5.99
N THR A 256 -9.03 11.97 -6.44
CA THR A 256 -8.42 11.50 -7.70
C THR A 256 -8.02 10.04 -7.63
N SER A 257 -7.61 9.57 -6.44
CA SER A 257 -7.07 8.21 -6.24
C SER A 257 -7.50 7.66 -4.89
N TYR A 258 -8.03 6.42 -4.87
CA TYR A 258 -8.48 5.75 -3.63
C TYR A 258 -7.33 5.19 -2.80
N SER A 259 -6.13 5.13 -3.31
CA SER A 259 -4.89 4.78 -2.63
C SER A 259 -3.71 5.47 -3.30
N LEU A 260 -2.53 5.35 -2.70
CA LEU A 260 -1.30 5.98 -3.16
C LEU A 260 -0.31 4.93 -3.69
N TYR A 261 0.23 5.15 -4.90
CA TYR A 261 1.38 4.37 -5.33
C TYR A 261 2.61 4.83 -4.56
N ALA A 262 3.04 4.00 -3.65
CA ALA A 262 4.22 4.20 -2.82
C ALA A 262 4.99 2.89 -2.72
N ASP A 263 6.30 2.98 -2.57
CA ASP A 263 7.19 1.82 -2.62
C ASP A 263 8.45 2.09 -1.80
N TYR A 264 9.11 1.01 -1.36
CA TYR A 264 10.41 1.07 -0.70
C TYR A 264 11.48 0.55 -1.65
N PHE A 265 12.66 1.16 -1.63
CA PHE A 265 13.79 0.80 -2.51
C PHE A 265 13.44 0.74 -3.99
N TRP A 266 12.49 1.57 -4.44
CA TRP A 266 11.99 1.57 -5.80
C TRP A 266 13.14 1.73 -6.81
N TYR A 267 13.35 0.72 -7.66
CA TYR A 267 14.49 0.60 -8.57
C TYR A 267 15.85 0.87 -7.90
N GLU A 268 16.00 0.52 -6.62
CA GLU A 268 17.23 0.75 -5.83
C GLU A 268 17.61 2.24 -5.66
N LEU A 269 16.71 3.16 -6.03
CA LEU A 269 16.90 4.61 -5.89
C LEU A 269 16.53 5.11 -4.51
N GLY A 270 15.52 4.51 -3.89
CA GLY A 270 15.04 4.89 -2.56
C GLY A 270 13.53 4.71 -2.37
N ASP A 271 13.07 5.14 -1.20
CA ASP A 271 11.67 5.10 -0.82
C ASP A 271 10.92 6.20 -1.59
N MET A 272 9.76 5.86 -2.16
CA MET A 272 9.13 6.66 -3.19
C MET A 272 7.63 6.85 -2.95
N ILE A 273 7.17 8.07 -3.25
CA ILE A 273 5.76 8.46 -3.35
C ILE A 273 5.49 8.91 -4.79
N CYS A 274 4.50 8.30 -5.44
CA CYS A 274 4.14 8.64 -6.81
C CYS A 274 2.80 9.36 -6.85
N ILE A 275 2.79 10.56 -7.41
CA ILE A 275 1.61 11.34 -7.72
C ILE A 275 1.58 11.72 -9.19
N GLY A 276 0.42 12.07 -9.72
CA GLY A 276 0.33 12.47 -11.12
C GLY A 276 -1.07 12.35 -11.70
N ASP A 277 -1.15 12.57 -13.00
CA ASP A 277 -2.38 12.51 -13.79
C ASP A 277 -2.24 11.60 -15.01
N ARG A 278 -3.06 11.82 -16.02
CA ARG A 278 -3.05 11.03 -17.26
C ARG A 278 -1.80 11.24 -18.08
N ASP A 279 -1.16 12.38 -17.98
CA ASP A 279 -0.10 12.78 -18.88
C ASP A 279 1.27 12.51 -18.27
N VAL A 280 1.41 12.70 -16.95
CA VAL A 280 2.67 12.55 -16.25
C VAL A 280 2.51 11.92 -14.87
N LEU A 281 3.48 11.07 -14.49
CA LEU A 281 3.67 10.57 -13.14
C LEU A 281 4.99 11.12 -12.59
N TYR A 282 4.90 11.72 -11.42
CA TYR A 282 6.03 12.23 -10.65
C TYR A 282 6.37 11.24 -9.56
N TYR A 283 7.58 10.71 -9.61
CA TYR A 283 8.16 9.83 -8.61
C TYR A 283 8.98 10.70 -7.67
N CYS A 284 8.43 10.90 -6.48
CA CYS A 284 9.00 11.78 -5.46
C CYS A 284 9.74 10.94 -4.43
N PHE A 285 11.04 11.21 -4.25
CA PHE A 285 11.88 10.56 -3.28
C PHE A 285 12.11 11.52 -2.10
N PRO A 286 11.43 11.33 -0.96
CA PRO A 286 11.60 12.17 0.22
C PRO A 286 13.05 12.20 0.67
N GLN A 287 13.52 13.39 1.02
CA GLN A 287 14.86 13.63 1.53
C GLN A 287 14.79 13.93 3.03
N GLY A 288 15.72 13.39 3.81
CA GLY A 288 15.79 13.62 5.26
C GLY A 288 15.56 12.35 6.07
N ASN A 289 15.59 12.51 7.39
CA ASN A 289 15.51 11.41 8.36
C ASN A 289 14.03 11.22 8.78
N GLY A 290 13.26 10.50 8.00
CA GLY A 290 11.90 10.21 8.43
C GLY A 290 11.19 9.27 7.46
N ASP A 291 10.57 8.22 8.00
CA ASP A 291 9.82 7.23 7.25
C ASP A 291 8.41 7.76 6.96
N VAL A 292 8.33 8.69 5.99
CA VAL A 292 7.07 9.39 5.66
C VAL A 292 6.17 8.63 4.70
N VAL A 293 6.70 7.58 4.04
CA VAL A 293 6.00 6.90 2.93
C VAL A 293 4.77 6.15 3.43
N ALA A 294 4.89 5.37 4.51
CA ALA A 294 3.76 4.66 5.10
C ALA A 294 2.67 5.62 5.58
N LYS A 295 3.06 6.64 6.38
CA LYS A 295 2.13 7.66 6.87
C LYS A 295 1.38 8.36 5.74
N THR A 296 2.10 8.74 4.68
CA THR A 296 1.51 9.43 3.52
C THR A 296 0.51 8.55 2.78
N ARG A 297 0.81 7.24 2.63
CA ARG A 297 -0.12 6.29 2.02
C ARG A 297 -1.39 6.14 2.86
N LEU A 298 -1.24 5.93 4.17
CA LEU A 298 -2.38 5.86 5.10
C LEU A 298 -3.23 7.13 5.03
N ALA A 299 -2.59 8.31 5.03
CA ALA A 299 -3.28 9.58 4.95
C ALA A 299 -4.04 9.77 3.63
N ALA A 300 -3.46 9.39 2.50
CA ALA A 300 -4.13 9.48 1.20
C ALA A 300 -5.38 8.57 1.16
N GLU A 301 -5.29 7.35 1.68
CA GLU A 301 -6.41 6.42 1.75
C GLU A 301 -7.52 6.90 2.69
N GLU A 302 -7.18 7.37 3.89
CA GLU A 302 -8.16 7.88 4.85
C GLU A 302 -8.81 9.19 4.40
N LEU A 303 -8.03 10.09 3.81
CA LEU A 303 -8.56 11.34 3.24
C LEU A 303 -9.53 11.09 2.09
N TYR A 304 -9.23 10.12 1.22
CA TYR A 304 -10.17 9.71 0.17
C TYR A 304 -11.51 9.23 0.77
N LYS A 305 -11.46 8.38 1.80
CA LYS A 305 -12.67 7.86 2.47
C LYS A 305 -13.48 9.00 3.10
N LEU A 306 -12.81 9.95 3.78
CA LEU A 306 -13.43 11.13 4.38
C LEU A 306 -14.15 11.98 3.34
N LYS A 307 -13.46 12.31 2.23
CA LYS A 307 -14.03 13.13 1.15
C LYS A 307 -15.21 12.43 0.45
N ARG A 308 -15.13 11.11 0.29
CA ARG A 308 -16.26 10.32 -0.24
C ARG A 308 -17.48 10.35 0.70
N ALA A 309 -17.27 10.21 2.01
CA ALA A 309 -18.34 10.29 3.00
C ALA A 309 -18.98 11.69 3.05
N GLU A 310 -18.16 12.76 3.04
CA GLU A 310 -18.63 14.16 2.96
C GLU A 310 -19.50 14.40 1.72
N ARG A 311 -19.09 13.86 0.57
CA ARG A 311 -19.83 13.99 -0.68
C ARG A 311 -21.14 13.22 -0.67
N ALA A 312 -21.15 12.00 -0.12
CA ALA A 312 -22.37 11.21 0.02
C ALA A 312 -23.39 11.93 0.91
N ALA A 313 -22.96 12.48 2.05
CA ALA A 313 -23.84 13.23 2.95
C ALA A 313 -24.41 14.54 2.37
N LYS A 314 -23.73 15.15 1.38
CA LYS A 314 -24.21 16.36 0.69
C LYS A 314 -25.22 16.06 -0.43
N ASN A 315 -25.22 14.83 -0.94
CA ASN A 315 -26.05 14.43 -2.09
C ASN A 315 -27.27 13.57 -1.67
N GLY A 316 -27.39 13.18 -0.39
CA GLY A 316 -28.54 12.50 0.21
C GLY A 316 -29.38 13.47 1.04
#